data_253a2ccc3f1cff8b0061acb1e34da51d
#
_entry.id   253a2ccc3f1cff8b0061acb1e34da51d
#
_cell.length_a   1.000
_cell.length_b   1.000
_cell.length_c   1.000
_cell.angle_alpha   90.00
_cell.angle_beta   90.00
_cell.angle_gamma   90.00
#
_symmetry.space_group_name_H-M   'P 1'
#
loop_
_entity.id
_entity.type
_entity.pdbx_description
1 polymer ?
#
loop_
_entity_poly.entity_id
_entity_poly.type
_entity_poly.pdbx_seq_one_letter_code
_entity_poly.pdbx_strand_id
1 'polypeptide(L)'
;MAIKGVIFDLGSTLIEYRGEWRAVLKGQIGSVLDSLHASGLNLPAEFEPRYEALIDQFYTRGQQDWIEFTAEYTLQFALTECGLPDQPPDIIRGALAAGFAEGEKLWAPFEDVYATLDTLKAHGYQLGIVSNARDAANVERLIDQARLRPWFNPIVISANAGVRKPHPRIFKIVLDAWQLSPDQVVMVGDMLGADILGAHNAGLRGIWATMQAERGANEAHQHTIEPDGVVKSLSELLEKLDSAIVR
;
A
#
# COMPACT_ATOMS: atom_id res chain seq x y z
N MET A 1 -26.95 -7.31 -3.95
CA MET A 1 -27.25 -5.85 -4.06
C MET A 1 -26.34 -5.22 -5.10
N ALA A 2 -26.69 -4.03 -5.65
CA ALA A 2 -25.83 -3.36 -6.61
C ALA A 2 -24.57 -2.80 -5.93
N ILE A 3 -23.41 -2.96 -6.57
CA ILE A 3 -22.14 -2.34 -6.14
C ILE A 3 -22.25 -0.82 -6.30
N LYS A 4 -21.76 -0.09 -5.32
CA LYS A 4 -21.77 1.39 -5.27
C LYS A 4 -20.39 1.98 -5.02
N GLY A 5 -19.48 1.19 -4.44
CA GLY A 5 -18.13 1.63 -4.12
C GLY A 5 -17.06 0.66 -4.60
N VAL A 6 -15.94 1.19 -5.03
CA VAL A 6 -14.76 0.44 -5.44
C VAL A 6 -13.56 0.94 -4.64
N ILE A 7 -12.99 0.07 -3.84
CA ILE A 7 -11.73 0.31 -3.14
C ILE A 7 -10.61 -0.26 -3.99
N PHE A 8 -9.55 0.50 -4.17
CA PHE A 8 -8.35 0.06 -4.88
C PHE A 8 -7.17 -0.06 -3.93
N ASP A 9 -6.34 -1.06 -4.14
CA ASP A 9 -4.94 -0.96 -3.75
C ASP A 9 -4.22 0.05 -4.66
N LEU A 10 -3.03 0.52 -4.25
CA LEU A 10 -2.26 1.50 -5.00
C LEU A 10 -1.18 0.85 -5.86
N GLY A 11 -0.17 0.25 -5.23
CA GLY A 11 0.99 -0.33 -5.91
C GLY A 11 0.63 -1.59 -6.70
N SER A 12 1.17 -1.78 -7.88
CA SER A 12 0.88 -2.92 -8.78
C SER A 12 -0.61 -3.05 -9.18
N THR A 13 -1.46 -2.11 -8.75
CA THR A 13 -2.89 -2.05 -9.07
C THR A 13 -3.27 -0.78 -9.83
N LEU A 14 -3.00 0.42 -9.28
CA LEU A 14 -3.21 1.71 -9.94
C LEU A 14 -1.92 2.26 -10.56
N ILE A 15 -0.79 1.97 -9.92
CA ILE A 15 0.54 2.36 -10.37
C ILE A 15 1.42 1.13 -10.51
N GLU A 16 2.22 1.06 -11.58
CA GLU A 16 3.17 -0.01 -11.85
C GLU A 16 4.57 0.38 -11.41
N TYR A 17 5.33 -0.61 -10.92
CA TYR A 17 6.74 -0.44 -10.57
C TYR A 17 7.63 -0.79 -11.77
N ARG A 18 8.52 0.14 -12.15
CA ARG A 18 9.40 0.04 -13.32
C ARG A 18 10.88 -0.11 -12.94
N GLY A 19 11.17 -0.85 -11.89
CA GLY A 19 12.52 -0.99 -11.38
C GLY A 19 12.85 -2.38 -10.85
N GLU A 20 14.12 -2.52 -10.41
CA GLU A 20 14.62 -3.70 -9.71
C GLU A 20 14.50 -3.48 -8.19
N TRP A 21 13.50 -4.09 -7.58
CA TRP A 21 13.14 -3.85 -6.16
C TRP A 21 14.31 -4.04 -5.18
N ARG A 22 15.10 -5.11 -5.34
CA ARG A 22 16.22 -5.39 -4.41
C ARG A 22 17.33 -4.33 -4.47
N ALA A 23 17.62 -3.84 -5.67
CA ALA A 23 18.63 -2.78 -5.84
C ALA A 23 18.19 -1.47 -5.18
N VAL A 24 16.90 -1.14 -5.30
CA VAL A 24 16.32 0.07 -4.72
C VAL A 24 16.29 0.00 -3.19
N LEU A 25 15.91 -1.12 -2.59
CA LEU A 25 15.92 -1.28 -1.13
C LEU A 25 17.30 -1.00 -0.52
N LYS A 26 18.36 -1.54 -1.11
CA LYS A 26 19.73 -1.29 -0.65
C LYS A 26 20.12 0.20 -0.77
N GLY A 27 19.74 0.83 -1.87
CA GLY A 27 19.96 2.27 -2.08
C GLY A 27 19.16 3.13 -1.09
N GLN A 28 17.95 2.73 -0.73
CA GLN A 28 17.12 3.41 0.26
C GLN A 28 17.80 3.51 1.63
N ILE A 29 18.37 2.40 2.11
CA ILE A 29 19.08 2.38 3.40
C ILE A 29 20.29 3.32 3.33
N GLY A 30 21.11 3.22 2.29
CA GLY A 30 22.25 4.13 2.10
C GLY A 30 21.85 5.61 2.15
N SER A 31 20.78 5.98 1.44
CA SER A 31 20.27 7.35 1.44
C SER A 31 19.74 7.82 2.81
N VAL A 32 19.15 6.91 3.59
CA VAL A 32 18.77 7.20 4.99
C VAL A 32 20.02 7.51 5.83
N LEU A 33 21.05 6.67 5.74
CA LEU A 33 22.30 6.86 6.48
C LEU A 33 22.98 8.17 6.12
N ASP A 34 23.11 8.45 4.81
CA ASP A 34 23.71 9.69 4.31
C ASP A 34 22.99 10.93 4.84
N SER A 35 21.66 10.90 4.86
CA SER A 35 20.84 11.98 5.38
C SER A 35 21.02 12.17 6.90
N LEU A 36 21.10 11.08 7.68
CA LEU A 36 21.37 11.13 9.11
C LEU A 36 22.76 11.70 9.40
N HIS A 37 23.80 11.27 8.67
CA HIS A 37 25.15 11.83 8.77
C HIS A 37 25.19 13.33 8.42
N ALA A 38 24.51 13.73 7.35
CA ALA A 38 24.39 15.14 6.96
C ALA A 38 23.68 16.00 8.01
N SER A 39 22.81 15.39 8.82
CA SER A 39 22.16 16.02 9.97
C SER A 39 23.04 16.08 11.22
N GLY A 40 24.29 15.61 11.15
CA GLY A 40 25.27 15.65 12.22
C GLY A 40 25.22 14.44 13.17
N LEU A 41 24.47 13.39 12.87
CA LEU A 41 24.47 12.17 13.68
C LEU A 41 25.72 11.34 13.38
N ASN A 42 26.40 10.94 14.43
CA ASN A 42 27.52 10.00 14.34
C ASN A 42 26.99 8.58 14.59
N LEU A 43 26.66 7.87 13.50
CA LEU A 43 26.10 6.52 13.56
C LEU A 43 27.22 5.51 13.87
N PRO A 44 27.04 4.60 14.87
CA PRO A 44 28.00 3.55 15.12
C PRO A 44 27.97 2.49 13.99
N ALA A 45 29.05 1.73 13.84
CA ALA A 45 29.19 0.76 12.74
C ALA A 45 28.13 -0.33 12.72
N GLU A 46 27.54 -0.66 13.87
CA GLU A 46 26.45 -1.63 14.03
C GLU A 46 25.09 -1.10 13.60
N PHE A 47 24.93 0.20 13.35
CA PHE A 47 23.63 0.80 13.05
C PHE A 47 23.00 0.26 11.75
N GLU A 48 23.75 0.26 10.64
CA GLU A 48 23.25 -0.18 9.34
C GLU A 48 22.72 -1.63 9.38
N PRO A 49 23.53 -2.64 9.80
CA PRO A 49 23.04 -4.02 9.86
C PRO A 49 21.88 -4.18 10.84
N ARG A 50 21.85 -3.40 11.94
CA ARG A 50 20.73 -3.44 12.88
C ARG A 50 19.47 -2.87 12.30
N TYR A 51 19.55 -1.75 11.60
CA TYR A 51 18.41 -1.12 10.93
C TYR A 51 17.82 -2.04 9.85
N GLU A 52 18.66 -2.67 9.02
CA GLU A 52 18.23 -3.70 8.07
C GLU A 52 17.47 -4.83 8.76
N ALA A 53 18.03 -5.40 9.80
CA ALA A 53 17.41 -6.49 10.55
C ALA A 53 16.06 -6.09 11.16
N LEU A 54 15.92 -4.86 11.65
CA LEU A 54 14.65 -4.33 12.19
C LEU A 54 13.60 -4.10 11.11
N ILE A 55 14.01 -3.68 9.92
CA ILE A 55 13.10 -3.56 8.77
C ILE A 55 12.45 -4.93 8.49
N ASP A 56 13.25 -5.98 8.37
CA ASP A 56 12.76 -7.33 8.09
C ASP A 56 11.93 -7.89 9.25
N GLN A 57 12.42 -7.69 10.49
CA GLN A 57 11.72 -8.15 11.70
C GLN A 57 10.32 -7.54 11.81
N PHE A 58 10.21 -6.21 11.70
CA PHE A 58 8.92 -5.51 11.83
C PHE A 58 8.01 -5.73 10.63
N TYR A 59 8.58 -5.90 9.43
CA TYR A 59 7.80 -6.31 8.27
C TYR A 59 7.16 -7.68 8.48
N THR A 60 7.95 -8.68 8.88
CA THR A 60 7.47 -10.04 9.15
C THR A 60 6.42 -10.05 10.25
N ARG A 61 6.69 -9.37 11.37
CA ARG A 61 5.74 -9.27 12.47
C ARG A 61 4.44 -8.57 12.07
N GLY A 62 4.55 -7.49 11.28
CA GLY A 62 3.38 -6.78 10.76
C GLY A 62 2.50 -7.66 9.87
N GLN A 63 3.11 -8.55 9.08
CA GLN A 63 2.36 -9.55 8.29
C GLN A 63 1.61 -10.56 9.17
N GLN A 64 2.23 -10.99 10.27
CA GLN A 64 1.62 -11.96 11.19
C GLN A 64 0.50 -11.35 12.05
N ASP A 65 0.73 -10.17 12.59
CA ASP A 65 -0.15 -9.50 13.57
C ASP A 65 -1.17 -8.56 12.90
N TRP A 66 -1.05 -8.32 11.58
CA TRP A 66 -1.82 -7.34 10.79
C TRP A 66 -1.75 -5.90 11.33
N ILE A 67 -0.63 -5.59 11.98
CA ILE A 67 -0.30 -4.27 12.53
C ILE A 67 0.71 -3.59 11.60
N GLU A 68 0.56 -2.29 11.38
CA GLU A 68 1.55 -1.54 10.60
C GLU A 68 2.62 -0.96 11.50
N PHE A 69 3.85 -1.48 11.37
CA PHE A 69 5.04 -0.88 11.96
C PHE A 69 5.59 0.16 10.98
N THR A 70 5.46 1.44 11.30
CA THR A 70 5.86 2.53 10.40
C THR A 70 7.38 2.58 10.19
N ALA A 71 7.80 3.15 9.07
CA ALA A 71 9.22 3.41 8.80
C ALA A 71 9.83 4.34 9.85
N GLU A 72 9.06 5.35 10.29
CA GLU A 72 9.45 6.27 11.37
C GLU A 72 9.70 5.53 12.68
N TYR A 73 8.76 4.67 13.10
CA TYR A 73 8.93 3.84 14.29
C TYR A 73 10.18 2.95 14.19
N THR A 74 10.39 2.30 13.04
CA THR A 74 11.53 1.39 12.84
C THR A 74 12.87 2.13 12.90
N LEU A 75 12.97 3.29 12.25
CA LEU A 75 14.19 4.10 12.26
C LEU A 75 14.48 4.64 13.67
N GLN A 76 13.48 5.16 14.34
CA GLN A 76 13.63 5.69 15.70
C GLN A 76 14.00 4.60 16.70
N PHE A 77 13.43 3.39 16.55
CA PHE A 77 13.78 2.24 17.37
C PHE A 77 15.24 1.82 17.15
N ALA A 78 15.71 1.76 15.89
CA ALA A 78 17.11 1.45 15.58
C ALA A 78 18.08 2.47 16.20
N LEU A 79 17.77 3.76 16.07
CA LEU A 79 18.58 4.83 16.66
C LEU A 79 18.63 4.71 18.19
N THR A 80 17.52 4.41 18.83
CA THR A 80 17.45 4.23 20.28
C THR A 80 18.30 3.06 20.76
N GLU A 81 18.24 1.90 20.09
CA GLU A 81 19.07 0.74 20.42
C GLU A 81 20.57 1.01 20.24
N CYS A 82 20.93 1.90 19.33
CA CYS A 82 22.32 2.32 19.10
C CYS A 82 22.76 3.53 19.95
N GLY A 83 22.01 3.87 21.00
CA GLY A 83 22.37 4.92 21.94
C GLY A 83 22.11 6.35 21.45
N LEU A 84 21.28 6.50 20.43
CA LEU A 84 20.89 7.78 19.83
C LEU A 84 19.36 8.02 19.95
N PRO A 85 18.77 8.00 21.17
CA PRO A 85 17.34 8.20 21.36
C PRO A 85 16.89 9.63 21.03
N ASP A 86 15.59 9.82 20.96
CA ASP A 86 14.93 11.14 20.93
C ASP A 86 15.40 12.09 19.81
N GLN A 87 15.61 11.54 18.62
CA GLN A 87 15.96 12.40 17.48
C GLN A 87 14.79 13.30 17.08
N PRO A 88 15.06 14.56 16.68
CA PRO A 88 14.02 15.47 16.20
C PRO A 88 13.20 14.88 15.05
N PRO A 89 11.86 15.04 15.05
CA PRO A 89 10.99 14.47 14.02
C PRO A 89 11.32 14.90 12.59
N ASP A 90 11.87 16.09 12.40
CA ASP A 90 12.30 16.61 11.09
C ASP A 90 13.54 15.88 10.55
N ILE A 91 14.48 15.48 11.42
CA ILE A 91 15.64 14.66 11.03
C ILE A 91 15.15 13.28 10.58
N ILE A 92 14.28 12.62 11.34
CA ILE A 92 13.71 11.32 10.99
C ILE A 92 12.95 11.39 9.66
N ARG A 93 12.04 12.36 9.52
CA ARG A 93 11.28 12.54 8.28
C ARG A 93 12.16 12.89 7.08
N GLY A 94 13.19 13.72 7.28
CA GLY A 94 14.17 14.05 6.24
C GLY A 94 14.93 12.83 5.76
N ALA A 95 15.40 11.98 6.68
CA ALA A 95 16.11 10.76 6.35
C ALA A 95 15.22 9.76 5.58
N LEU A 96 13.97 9.55 6.03
CA LEU A 96 13.03 8.68 5.35
C LEU A 96 12.66 9.22 3.95
N ALA A 97 12.44 10.53 3.84
CA ALA A 97 12.17 11.15 2.53
C ALA A 97 13.34 10.95 1.56
N ALA A 98 14.58 11.09 2.02
CA ALA A 98 15.76 10.80 1.21
C ALA A 98 15.83 9.33 0.79
N GLY A 99 15.50 8.40 1.71
CA GLY A 99 15.45 6.97 1.42
C GLY A 99 14.45 6.61 0.34
N PHE A 100 13.24 7.17 0.38
CA PHE A 100 12.19 6.84 -0.59
C PHE A 100 12.34 7.52 -1.95
N ALA A 101 13.07 8.64 -2.04
CA ALA A 101 13.09 9.53 -3.20
C ALA A 101 13.45 8.84 -4.53
N GLU A 102 14.42 7.93 -4.53
CA GLU A 102 14.80 7.22 -5.77
C GLU A 102 13.78 6.16 -6.18
N GLY A 103 13.20 5.47 -5.19
CA GLY A 103 12.14 4.48 -5.44
C GLY A 103 10.87 5.11 -5.98
N GLU A 104 10.51 6.31 -5.52
CA GLU A 104 9.34 7.05 -5.98
C GLU A 104 9.35 7.31 -7.48
N LYS A 105 10.52 7.58 -8.07
CA LYS A 105 10.70 7.85 -9.51
C LYS A 105 10.39 6.64 -10.40
N LEU A 106 10.36 5.45 -9.82
CA LEU A 106 10.16 4.19 -10.53
C LEU A 106 8.68 3.76 -10.57
N TRP A 107 7.80 4.52 -9.94
CA TRP A 107 6.37 4.29 -10.01
C TRP A 107 5.72 5.16 -11.08
N ALA A 108 4.84 4.56 -11.88
CA ALA A 108 4.07 5.27 -12.90
C ALA A 108 2.64 4.71 -12.96
N PRO A 109 1.64 5.52 -13.31
CA PRO A 109 0.29 5.03 -13.52
C PRO A 109 0.24 3.98 -14.64
N PHE A 110 -0.62 2.94 -14.49
CA PHE A 110 -0.95 2.07 -15.61
C PHE A 110 -1.60 2.88 -16.74
N GLU A 111 -1.43 2.45 -17.98
CA GLU A 111 -1.87 3.18 -19.16
C GLU A 111 -3.38 3.47 -19.16
N ASP A 112 -4.18 2.52 -18.70
CA ASP A 112 -5.65 2.57 -18.72
C ASP A 112 -6.27 3.15 -17.43
N VAL A 113 -5.46 3.56 -16.45
CA VAL A 113 -5.96 3.96 -15.12
C VAL A 113 -6.92 5.14 -15.18
N TYR A 114 -6.56 6.21 -15.88
CA TYR A 114 -7.38 7.43 -15.89
C TYR A 114 -8.72 7.23 -16.61
N ALA A 115 -8.69 6.58 -17.78
CA ALA A 115 -9.90 6.29 -18.54
C ALA A 115 -10.86 5.39 -17.75
N THR A 116 -10.31 4.41 -17.01
CA THR A 116 -11.10 3.54 -16.14
C THR A 116 -11.71 4.31 -14.98
N LEU A 117 -10.92 5.14 -14.28
CA LEU A 117 -11.42 5.93 -13.15
C LEU A 117 -12.51 6.93 -13.59
N ASP A 118 -12.34 7.60 -14.74
CA ASP A 118 -13.35 8.49 -15.30
C ASP A 118 -14.64 7.73 -15.63
N THR A 119 -14.52 6.55 -16.22
CA THR A 119 -15.66 5.69 -16.54
C THR A 119 -16.41 5.27 -15.28
N LEU A 120 -15.70 4.80 -14.24
CA LEU A 120 -16.31 4.41 -12.97
C LEU A 120 -17.03 5.59 -12.29
N LYS A 121 -16.41 6.78 -12.29
CA LYS A 121 -17.04 8.00 -11.77
C LYS A 121 -18.30 8.38 -12.56
N ALA A 122 -18.26 8.28 -13.88
CA ALA A 122 -19.43 8.57 -14.74
C ALA A 122 -20.60 7.60 -14.47
N HIS A 123 -20.32 6.36 -14.05
CA HIS A 123 -21.33 5.39 -13.62
C HIS A 123 -21.76 5.56 -12.14
N GLY A 124 -21.27 6.57 -11.45
CA GLY A 124 -21.69 6.91 -10.09
C GLY A 124 -21.03 6.12 -8.97
N TYR A 125 -19.96 5.35 -9.23
CA TYR A 125 -19.21 4.65 -8.19
C TYR A 125 -18.44 5.62 -7.28
N GLN A 126 -18.47 5.37 -5.98
CA GLN A 126 -17.54 5.96 -5.03
C GLN A 126 -16.20 5.23 -5.13
N LEU A 127 -15.09 5.98 -5.19
CA LEU A 127 -13.75 5.42 -5.32
C LEU A 127 -12.89 5.78 -4.11
N GLY A 128 -12.22 4.77 -3.54
CA GLY A 128 -11.31 4.92 -2.40
C GLY A 128 -10.02 4.13 -2.60
N ILE A 129 -8.98 4.52 -1.86
CA ILE A 129 -7.72 3.78 -1.81
C ILE A 129 -7.57 3.17 -0.41
N VAL A 130 -7.12 1.89 -0.36
CA VAL A 130 -6.62 1.24 0.86
C VAL A 130 -5.26 0.63 0.55
N SER A 131 -4.19 1.26 1.01
CA SER A 131 -2.81 0.88 0.72
C SER A 131 -2.07 0.41 1.97
N ASN A 132 -1.40 -0.75 1.87
CA ASN A 132 -0.44 -1.21 2.88
C ASN A 132 0.92 -0.55 2.62
N ALA A 133 1.31 0.35 3.50
CA ALA A 133 2.58 1.06 3.39
C ALA A 133 3.11 1.49 4.75
N ARG A 134 4.43 1.39 4.93
CA ARG A 134 5.11 1.75 6.18
C ARG A 134 5.33 3.24 6.35
N ASP A 135 5.15 4.03 5.29
CA ASP A 135 5.32 5.49 5.31
C ASP A 135 4.17 6.17 4.55
N ALA A 136 3.36 6.92 5.28
CA ALA A 136 2.20 7.60 4.71
C ALA A 136 2.62 8.76 3.78
N ALA A 137 3.68 9.48 4.13
CA ALA A 137 4.14 10.61 3.32
C ALA A 137 4.69 10.15 1.96
N ASN A 138 5.33 8.97 1.91
CA ASN A 138 5.74 8.34 0.66
C ASN A 138 4.52 8.05 -0.24
N VAL A 139 3.48 7.40 0.31
CA VAL A 139 2.25 7.09 -0.46
C VAL A 139 1.56 8.35 -0.95
N GLU A 140 1.45 9.38 -0.12
CA GLU A 140 0.85 10.66 -0.50
C GLU A 140 1.60 11.30 -1.70
N ARG A 141 2.96 11.25 -1.69
CA ARG A 141 3.76 11.73 -2.83
C ARG A 141 3.54 10.91 -4.10
N LEU A 142 3.44 9.57 -3.99
CA LEU A 142 3.14 8.70 -5.13
C LEU A 142 1.76 9.00 -5.74
N ILE A 143 0.74 9.21 -4.91
CA ILE A 143 -0.62 9.58 -5.34
C ILE A 143 -0.60 10.93 -6.07
N ASP A 144 0.14 11.92 -5.53
CA ASP A 144 0.24 13.25 -6.12
C ASP A 144 1.05 13.23 -7.43
N GLN A 145 2.18 12.51 -7.46
CA GLN A 145 2.99 12.30 -8.66
C GLN A 145 2.17 11.63 -9.78
N ALA A 146 1.39 10.61 -9.43
CA ALA A 146 0.48 9.92 -10.33
C ALA A 146 -0.82 10.72 -10.60
N ARG A 147 -0.99 11.92 -10.01
CA ARG A 147 -2.18 12.78 -10.15
C ARG A 147 -3.50 12.06 -9.87
N LEU A 148 -3.49 11.06 -8.99
CA LEU A 148 -4.66 10.21 -8.72
C LEU A 148 -5.64 10.82 -7.71
N ARG A 149 -5.21 11.79 -6.90
CA ARG A 149 -6.00 12.37 -5.81
C ARG A 149 -7.43 12.80 -6.18
N PRO A 150 -7.72 13.41 -7.36
CA PRO A 150 -9.06 13.90 -7.67
C PRO A 150 -10.15 12.82 -7.73
N TRP A 151 -9.78 11.55 -7.95
CA TRP A 151 -10.76 10.46 -8.06
C TRP A 151 -11.12 9.84 -6.72
N PHE A 152 -10.25 9.92 -5.70
CA PHE A 152 -10.34 9.10 -4.51
C PHE A 152 -10.70 9.88 -3.24
N ASN A 153 -11.73 9.39 -2.56
CA ASN A 153 -12.10 9.80 -1.21
C ASN A 153 -12.92 8.68 -0.55
N PRO A 154 -12.44 8.08 0.58
CA PRO A 154 -11.20 8.40 1.29
C PRO A 154 -9.96 7.74 0.67
N ILE A 155 -8.78 8.20 1.11
CA ILE A 155 -7.48 7.54 0.94
C ILE A 155 -7.06 7.05 2.32
N VAL A 156 -6.92 5.73 2.47
CA VAL A 156 -6.55 5.08 3.73
C VAL A 156 -5.21 4.39 3.57
N ILE A 157 -4.24 4.78 4.39
CA ILE A 157 -2.88 4.24 4.39
C ILE A 157 -2.65 3.55 5.73
N SER A 158 -2.16 2.31 5.71
CA SER A 158 -1.98 1.50 6.92
C SER A 158 -1.08 2.16 7.96
N ALA A 159 -0.05 2.93 7.53
CA ALA A 159 0.80 3.69 8.44
C ALA A 159 0.02 4.68 9.31
N ASN A 160 -1.07 5.27 8.80
CA ASN A 160 -1.95 6.17 9.55
C ASN A 160 -3.05 5.40 10.32
N ALA A 161 -3.48 4.25 9.79
CA ALA A 161 -4.54 3.45 10.38
C ALA A 161 -4.07 2.56 11.55
N GLY A 162 -2.76 2.30 11.65
CA GLY A 162 -2.16 1.40 12.64
C GLY A 162 -2.42 -0.08 12.39
N VAL A 163 -3.27 -0.41 11.43
CA VAL A 163 -3.58 -1.78 10.97
C VAL A 163 -3.44 -1.86 9.46
N ARG A 164 -3.14 -3.06 8.96
CA ARG A 164 -2.91 -3.31 7.54
C ARG A 164 -3.86 -4.38 6.99
N LYS A 165 -4.09 -4.42 5.68
CA LYS A 165 -4.74 -5.55 5.01
C LYS A 165 -3.95 -6.83 5.32
N PRO A 166 -4.61 -7.95 5.65
CA PRO A 166 -6.05 -8.27 5.49
C PRO A 166 -6.92 -7.96 6.73
N HIS A 167 -6.51 -7.10 7.65
CA HIS A 167 -7.30 -6.78 8.84
C HIS A 167 -8.60 -6.04 8.43
N PRO A 168 -9.82 -6.52 8.79
CA PRO A 168 -11.09 -5.95 8.31
C PRO A 168 -11.31 -4.49 8.75
N ARG A 169 -10.67 -4.06 9.84
CA ARG A 169 -10.80 -2.70 10.36
C ARG A 169 -10.33 -1.63 9.37
N ILE A 170 -9.34 -1.93 8.51
CA ILE A 170 -8.85 -0.93 7.55
C ILE A 170 -9.90 -0.63 6.47
N PHE A 171 -10.67 -1.64 6.05
CA PHE A 171 -11.77 -1.48 5.11
C PHE A 171 -12.97 -0.78 5.75
N LYS A 172 -13.20 -1.05 7.05
CA LYS A 172 -14.28 -0.39 7.79
C LYS A 172 -14.16 1.13 7.79
N ILE A 173 -12.95 1.69 7.78
CA ILE A 173 -12.72 3.14 7.67
C ILE A 173 -13.39 3.69 6.39
N VAL A 174 -13.26 2.99 5.27
CA VAL A 174 -13.87 3.39 4.00
C VAL A 174 -15.37 3.20 4.03
N LEU A 175 -15.84 2.04 4.53
CA LEU A 175 -17.27 1.75 4.63
C LEU A 175 -18.01 2.79 5.49
N ASP A 176 -17.42 3.19 6.63
CA ASP A 176 -17.98 4.21 7.51
C ASP A 176 -18.01 5.59 6.83
N ALA A 177 -16.93 5.95 6.09
CA ALA A 177 -16.88 7.22 5.37
C ALA A 177 -17.95 7.30 4.25
N TRP A 178 -18.23 6.19 3.59
CA TRP A 178 -19.22 6.12 2.51
C TRP A 178 -20.64 5.82 2.99
N GLN A 179 -20.81 5.38 4.23
CA GLN A 179 -22.09 4.89 4.77
C GLN A 179 -22.67 3.75 3.89
N LEU A 180 -21.79 2.87 3.40
CA LEU A 180 -22.17 1.71 2.59
C LEU A 180 -22.03 0.42 3.41
N SER A 181 -22.90 -0.55 3.08
CA SER A 181 -22.75 -1.92 3.61
C SER A 181 -21.66 -2.67 2.82
N PRO A 182 -20.99 -3.67 3.44
CA PRO A 182 -19.92 -4.41 2.81
C PRO A 182 -20.28 -5.02 1.45
N ASP A 183 -21.48 -5.55 1.29
CA ASP A 183 -21.99 -6.18 0.06
C ASP A 183 -22.24 -5.19 -1.10
N GLN A 184 -22.14 -3.89 -0.83
CA GLN A 184 -22.20 -2.82 -1.83
C GLN A 184 -20.83 -2.35 -2.32
N VAL A 185 -19.73 -2.94 -1.80
CA VAL A 185 -18.37 -2.50 -2.07
C VAL A 185 -17.51 -3.66 -2.55
N VAL A 186 -16.63 -3.39 -3.50
CA VAL A 186 -15.60 -4.33 -3.94
C VAL A 186 -14.21 -3.78 -3.63
N MET A 187 -13.27 -4.67 -3.35
CA MET A 187 -11.84 -4.40 -3.31
C MET A 187 -11.20 -4.89 -4.59
N VAL A 188 -10.35 -4.06 -5.19
CA VAL A 188 -9.52 -4.39 -6.36
C VAL A 188 -8.07 -4.30 -5.95
N GLY A 189 -7.31 -5.39 -6.07
CA GLY A 189 -5.91 -5.42 -5.69
C GLY A 189 -5.15 -6.61 -6.25
N ASP A 190 -3.82 -6.56 -6.19
CA ASP A 190 -2.91 -7.55 -6.78
C ASP A 190 -2.52 -8.68 -5.81
N MET A 191 -2.73 -8.49 -4.49
CA MET A 191 -2.29 -9.42 -3.46
C MET A 191 -3.45 -10.26 -2.91
N LEU A 192 -3.46 -11.57 -3.23
CA LEU A 192 -4.49 -12.49 -2.72
C LEU A 192 -4.58 -12.47 -1.20
N GLY A 193 -3.44 -12.53 -0.50
CA GLY A 193 -3.40 -12.59 0.97
C GLY A 193 -3.70 -11.26 1.68
N ALA A 194 -3.56 -10.13 1.02
CA ALA A 194 -3.84 -8.82 1.60
C ALA A 194 -5.19 -8.28 1.12
N ASP A 195 -5.39 -8.22 -0.20
CA ASP A 195 -6.53 -7.53 -0.80
C ASP A 195 -7.77 -8.42 -0.83
N ILE A 196 -7.64 -9.63 -1.39
CA ILE A 196 -8.79 -10.52 -1.58
C ILE A 196 -9.23 -11.14 -0.26
N LEU A 197 -8.29 -11.73 0.49
CA LEU A 197 -8.60 -12.23 1.84
C LEU A 197 -9.11 -11.10 2.74
N GLY A 198 -8.51 -9.91 2.65
CA GLY A 198 -8.94 -8.75 3.42
C GLY A 198 -10.34 -8.28 3.08
N ALA A 199 -10.69 -8.26 1.79
CA ALA A 199 -12.05 -8.01 1.32
C ALA A 199 -13.03 -9.01 1.94
N HIS A 200 -12.75 -10.30 1.82
CA HIS A 200 -13.60 -11.36 2.38
C HIS A 200 -13.73 -11.27 3.90
N ASN A 201 -12.63 -10.98 4.62
CA ASN A 201 -12.67 -10.77 6.08
C ASN A 201 -13.56 -9.59 6.50
N ALA A 202 -13.72 -8.60 5.62
CA ALA A 202 -14.55 -7.43 5.84
C ALA A 202 -15.97 -7.56 5.25
N GLY A 203 -16.30 -8.70 4.62
CA GLY A 203 -17.57 -8.97 3.97
C GLY A 203 -17.76 -8.30 2.60
N LEU A 204 -16.66 -7.79 2.02
CA LEU A 204 -16.62 -7.25 0.66
C LEU A 204 -16.39 -8.37 -0.36
N ARG A 205 -16.61 -8.06 -1.63
CA ARG A 205 -16.09 -8.87 -2.74
C ARG A 205 -14.68 -8.45 -3.09
N GLY A 206 -13.87 -9.40 -3.59
CA GLY A 206 -12.49 -9.18 -4.01
C GLY A 206 -12.29 -9.46 -5.49
N ILE A 207 -11.80 -8.48 -6.25
CA ILE A 207 -11.38 -8.61 -7.64
C ILE A 207 -9.85 -8.61 -7.71
N TRP A 208 -9.28 -9.70 -8.18
CA TRP A 208 -7.84 -9.84 -8.30
C TRP A 208 -7.32 -9.20 -9.58
N ALA A 209 -6.46 -8.19 -9.43
CA ALA A 209 -5.78 -7.50 -10.53
C ALA A 209 -4.43 -8.18 -10.80
N THR A 210 -4.24 -8.72 -12.01
CA THR A 210 -3.08 -9.57 -12.32
C THR A 210 -2.04 -8.91 -13.21
N MET A 211 -2.15 -7.60 -13.49
CA MET A 211 -1.27 -6.87 -14.39
C MET A 211 0.19 -6.92 -13.96
N GLN A 212 0.44 -6.70 -12.67
CA GLN A 212 1.78 -6.74 -12.08
C GLN A 212 1.80 -7.55 -10.76
N ALA A 213 0.85 -8.48 -10.59
CA ALA A 213 0.76 -9.27 -9.37
C ALA A 213 2.04 -10.08 -9.12
N GLU A 214 2.61 -9.93 -7.94
CA GLU A 214 3.82 -10.64 -7.54
C GLU A 214 3.53 -12.13 -7.37
N ARG A 215 4.08 -12.97 -8.26
CA ARG A 215 3.79 -14.41 -8.28
C ARG A 215 4.21 -15.09 -6.98
N GLY A 216 5.44 -14.83 -6.48
CA GLY A 216 5.95 -15.46 -5.27
C GLY A 216 5.09 -15.20 -4.03
N ALA A 217 4.65 -13.98 -3.84
CA ALA A 217 3.80 -13.60 -2.70
C ALA A 217 2.38 -14.19 -2.80
N ASN A 218 1.88 -14.43 -4.02
CA ASN A 218 0.55 -15.00 -4.26
C ASN A 218 0.54 -16.53 -4.31
N GLU A 219 1.68 -17.22 -4.56
CA GLU A 219 1.75 -18.68 -4.68
C GLU A 219 1.17 -19.42 -3.47
N ALA A 220 1.47 -18.95 -2.26
CA ALA A 220 0.97 -19.54 -1.02
C ALA A 220 -0.58 -19.48 -0.89
N HIS A 221 -1.23 -18.62 -1.66
CA HIS A 221 -2.65 -18.30 -1.54
C HIS A 221 -3.49 -18.75 -2.73
N GLN A 222 -2.89 -19.09 -3.88
CA GLN A 222 -3.58 -19.42 -5.13
C GLN A 222 -4.60 -20.57 -5.01
N HIS A 223 -4.39 -21.49 -4.06
CA HIS A 223 -5.26 -22.65 -3.86
C HIS A 223 -6.20 -22.51 -2.65
N THR A 224 -6.09 -21.42 -1.89
CA THR A 224 -6.84 -21.23 -0.65
C THR A 224 -7.72 -20.00 -0.66
N ILE A 225 -7.44 -19.03 -1.54
CA ILE A 225 -8.18 -17.79 -1.67
C ILE A 225 -8.72 -17.71 -3.10
N GLU A 226 -10.06 -17.79 -3.24
CA GLU A 226 -10.75 -17.68 -4.52
C GLU A 226 -11.27 -16.24 -4.68
N PRO A 227 -10.78 -15.47 -5.66
CA PRO A 227 -11.30 -14.12 -5.92
C PRO A 227 -12.70 -14.19 -6.54
N ASP A 228 -13.56 -13.21 -6.26
CA ASP A 228 -14.88 -13.08 -6.87
C ASP A 228 -14.81 -12.70 -8.36
N GLY A 229 -13.67 -12.17 -8.80
CA GLY A 229 -13.36 -11.87 -10.18
C GLY A 229 -11.86 -11.67 -10.40
N VAL A 230 -11.45 -11.77 -11.65
CA VAL A 230 -10.06 -11.55 -12.07
C VAL A 230 -10.06 -10.57 -13.24
N VAL A 231 -9.13 -9.61 -13.21
CA VAL A 231 -8.90 -8.66 -14.32
C VAL A 231 -7.41 -8.66 -14.70
N LYS A 232 -7.16 -8.52 -16.01
CA LYS A 232 -5.82 -8.42 -16.60
C LYS A 232 -5.49 -6.99 -17.04
N SER A 233 -6.46 -6.10 -16.97
CA SER A 233 -6.34 -4.65 -17.16
C SER A 233 -7.43 -3.97 -16.33
N LEU A 234 -7.24 -2.71 -15.99
CA LEU A 234 -8.27 -1.96 -15.25
C LEU A 234 -9.50 -1.69 -16.11
N SER A 235 -9.34 -1.62 -17.42
CA SER A 235 -10.43 -1.42 -18.38
C SER A 235 -11.49 -2.55 -18.37
N GLU A 236 -11.14 -3.75 -17.87
CA GLU A 236 -12.07 -4.87 -17.71
C GLU A 236 -13.01 -4.70 -16.50
N LEU A 237 -12.72 -3.75 -15.58
CA LEU A 237 -13.43 -3.64 -14.30
C LEU A 237 -14.93 -3.39 -14.46
N LEU A 238 -15.34 -2.52 -15.36
CA LEU A 238 -16.76 -2.18 -15.51
C LEU A 238 -17.60 -3.42 -15.88
N GLU A 239 -17.12 -4.22 -16.82
CA GLU A 239 -17.78 -5.49 -17.19
C GLU A 239 -17.85 -6.46 -16.00
N LYS A 240 -16.79 -6.54 -15.19
CA LYS A 240 -16.77 -7.39 -14.00
C LYS A 240 -17.72 -6.91 -12.92
N LEU A 241 -17.84 -5.60 -12.71
CA LEU A 241 -18.78 -5.02 -11.76
C LEU A 241 -20.24 -5.30 -12.18
N ASP A 242 -20.55 -5.17 -13.46
CA ASP A 242 -21.87 -5.46 -14.00
C ASP A 242 -22.23 -6.95 -13.88
N SER A 243 -21.27 -7.85 -14.15
CA SER A 243 -21.46 -9.30 -14.03
C SER A 243 -21.55 -9.77 -12.57
N ALA A 244 -20.92 -9.07 -11.62
CA ALA A 244 -21.03 -9.35 -10.19
C ALA A 244 -22.42 -9.00 -9.59
N ILE A 245 -23.24 -8.22 -10.30
CA ILE A 245 -24.61 -7.90 -9.90
C ILE A 245 -25.56 -9.10 -10.12
N VAL A 246 -25.18 -10.06 -10.96
CA VAL A 246 -26.09 -11.14 -11.45
C VAL A 246 -25.99 -12.44 -10.61
N ARG A 247 -25.16 -12.51 -9.57
CA ARG A 247 -25.04 -13.70 -8.72
C ARG A 247 -25.48 -13.49 -7.28
#